data_6a009943fa45d27c5c1fdbc38476b158
#
_entry.id   6a009943fa45d27c5c1fdbc38476b158
#
_cell.length_a   1.000
_cell.length_b   1.000
_cell.length_c   1.000
_cell.angle_alpha   90.00
_cell.angle_beta   90.00
_cell.angle_gamma   90.00
#
_symmetry.space_group_name_H-M   'P 1'
#
loop_
_entity.id
_entity.type
_entity.pdbx_description
1 polymer ?
#
loop_
_entity_poly.entity_id
_entity_poly.type
_entity_poly.pdbx_seq_one_letter_code
_entity_poly.pdbx_strand_id
1 'polypeptide(L)'
;KKKIVAVLLAACLSLAPSLSSADELMDITRAAGYTEATEAYRPKSTLLIDGNTGDVLWEENADEVRDPASMSKAMTLYLVFEAMSKGEISEDTVITATPTDQAIADIYEISNNKIVAGVDYTVSELITMTAVPSSNVTTVMLANYLTNNDPDKWLDMMNEKSKELGMTNTKWFNASGAVAVAFKGYYSPQRYDNNQTNQTTARDLAIMTYNFIKKYPDILKYTSKPVVTVKKGTPYEETFETYNYSIPGAKYGIDGVDGLKTG
;
A
#
# COMPACT_ATOMS: atom_id res chain seq x y z
N LYS A 1 27.25 49.67 -40.62
CA LYS A 1 26.26 48.72 -40.11
C LYS A 1 27.02 47.68 -39.32
N LYS A 2 26.98 47.79 -37.95
CA LYS A 2 27.55 46.82 -37.03
C LYS A 2 26.47 45.78 -36.70
N LYS A 3 26.75 44.51 -36.98
CA LYS A 3 25.93 43.41 -36.56
C LYS A 3 26.31 43.03 -35.12
N ILE A 4 25.38 43.18 -34.19
CA ILE A 4 25.49 42.68 -32.81
C ILE A 4 25.10 41.21 -32.87
N VAL A 5 26.02 40.33 -32.57
CA VAL A 5 25.77 38.90 -32.37
C VAL A 5 25.49 38.73 -30.87
N ALA A 6 24.24 38.49 -30.54
CA ALA A 6 23.86 38.12 -29.17
C ALA A 6 24.18 36.63 -28.96
N VAL A 7 25.16 36.36 -28.11
CA VAL A 7 25.45 34.99 -27.65
C VAL A 7 24.50 34.72 -26.48
N LEU A 8 23.50 33.88 -26.70
CA LEU A 8 22.67 33.32 -25.64
C LEU A 8 23.50 32.25 -24.91
N LEU A 9 23.99 32.62 -23.72
CA LEU A 9 24.52 31.64 -22.76
C LEU A 9 23.34 30.89 -22.16
N ALA A 10 23.05 29.68 -22.66
CA ALA A 10 22.14 28.76 -21.99
C ALA A 10 22.87 28.25 -20.73
N ALA A 11 22.49 28.79 -19.60
CA ALA A 11 22.89 28.22 -18.31
C ALA A 11 22.09 26.92 -18.12
N CYS A 12 22.72 25.80 -18.46
CA CYS A 12 22.27 24.49 -17.98
C CYS A 12 22.48 24.47 -16.47
N LEU A 13 21.45 24.78 -15.69
CA LEU A 13 21.40 24.36 -14.31
C LEU A 13 21.29 22.83 -14.34
N SER A 14 22.43 22.17 -14.25
CA SER A 14 22.47 20.77 -13.85
C SER A 14 22.00 20.74 -12.39
N LEU A 15 20.75 20.35 -12.17
CA LEU A 15 20.33 19.81 -10.90
C LEU A 15 21.16 18.54 -10.67
N ALA A 16 22.31 18.71 -10.04
CA ALA A 16 23.01 17.59 -9.47
C ALA A 16 22.07 17.00 -8.39
N PRO A 17 21.77 15.69 -8.42
CA PRO A 17 21.09 15.09 -7.29
C PRO A 17 21.95 15.36 -6.07
N SER A 18 21.38 16.00 -5.05
CA SER A 18 22.02 16.08 -3.75
C SER A 18 22.13 14.64 -3.25
N LEU A 19 23.32 14.09 -3.33
CA LEU A 19 23.66 12.86 -2.62
C LEU A 19 23.58 13.20 -1.12
N SER A 20 22.39 13.11 -0.52
CA SER A 20 22.31 13.03 0.91
C SER A 20 22.95 11.71 1.29
N SER A 21 24.08 11.77 1.95
CA SER A 21 24.79 10.57 2.37
C SER A 21 23.95 9.89 3.47
N ALA A 22 24.03 8.57 3.55
CA ALA A 22 23.42 7.82 4.66
C ALA A 22 23.85 8.35 6.05
N ASP A 23 24.98 9.04 6.12
CA ASP A 23 25.53 9.69 7.32
C ASP A 23 24.69 10.91 7.74
N GLU A 24 24.08 11.66 6.81
CA GLU A 24 23.28 12.84 7.13
C GLU A 24 22.05 12.49 7.98
N LEU A 25 21.35 11.38 7.67
CA LEU A 25 20.22 10.91 8.49
C LEU A 25 20.70 10.52 9.90
N MET A 26 21.84 9.87 10.01
CA MET A 26 22.40 9.50 11.31
C MET A 26 22.86 10.72 12.10
N ASP A 27 23.39 11.74 11.45
CA ASP A 27 23.75 13.02 12.07
C ASP A 27 22.50 13.73 12.62
N ILE A 28 21.43 13.79 11.84
CA ILE A 28 20.14 14.33 12.28
C ILE A 28 19.58 13.52 13.47
N THR A 29 19.62 12.19 13.38
CA THR A 29 19.14 11.29 14.43
C THR A 29 19.90 11.49 15.74
N ARG A 30 21.23 11.60 15.68
CA ARG A 30 22.09 11.90 16.84
C ARG A 30 21.82 13.30 17.41
N ALA A 31 21.69 14.31 16.54
CA ALA A 31 21.39 15.68 16.97
C ALA A 31 20.02 15.77 17.66
N ALA A 32 19.07 14.93 17.27
CA ALA A 32 17.75 14.81 17.91
C ALA A 32 17.78 13.99 19.22
N GLY A 33 18.94 13.45 19.61
CA GLY A 33 19.09 12.70 20.85
C GLY A 33 18.65 11.23 20.79
N TYR A 34 18.48 10.67 19.58
CA TYR A 34 18.12 9.26 19.39
C TYR A 34 19.37 8.40 19.17
N THR A 35 19.26 7.13 19.56
CA THR A 35 20.28 6.12 19.28
C THR A 35 20.27 5.76 17.80
N GLU A 36 21.44 5.68 17.19
CA GLU A 36 21.56 5.22 15.79
C GLU A 36 21.03 3.80 15.62
N ALA A 37 20.28 3.59 14.55
CA ALA A 37 19.96 2.25 14.10
C ALA A 37 21.22 1.60 13.48
N THR A 38 21.48 0.33 13.84
CA THR A 38 22.54 -0.43 13.17
C THR A 38 22.18 -0.66 11.70
N GLU A 39 23.21 -0.89 10.86
CA GLU A 39 23.03 -1.16 9.41
C GLU A 39 21.94 -2.20 9.12
N ALA A 40 21.81 -3.23 9.97
CA ALA A 40 20.81 -4.28 9.83
C ALA A 40 19.36 -3.79 9.93
N TYR A 41 19.12 -2.65 10.57
CA TYR A 41 17.78 -2.08 10.79
C TYR A 41 17.51 -0.83 9.94
N ARG A 42 18.47 -0.40 9.12
CA ARG A 42 18.27 0.75 8.23
C ARG A 42 17.35 0.36 7.09
N PRO A 43 16.38 1.23 6.72
CA PRO A 43 15.60 1.05 5.50
C PRO A 43 16.53 1.00 4.27
N LYS A 44 16.28 0.09 3.36
CA LYS A 44 17.08 -0.02 2.11
C LYS A 44 16.69 1.02 1.06
N SER A 45 15.45 1.50 1.13
CA SER A 45 14.91 2.57 0.29
C SER A 45 13.97 3.42 1.11
N THR A 46 14.10 4.74 1.03
CA THR A 46 13.27 5.67 1.79
C THR A 46 12.94 6.90 0.96
N LEU A 47 11.74 7.43 1.16
CA LEU A 47 11.33 8.73 0.66
C LEU A 47 10.45 9.41 1.71
N LEU A 48 10.79 10.64 2.05
CA LEU A 48 9.99 11.53 2.90
C LEU A 48 9.48 12.69 2.06
N ILE A 49 8.19 12.91 2.06
CA ILE A 49 7.54 14.02 1.35
C ILE A 49 6.73 14.90 2.29
N ASP A 50 6.56 16.16 1.92
CA ASP A 50 5.54 17.01 2.52
C ASP A 50 4.15 16.57 2.02
N GLY A 51 3.27 16.18 2.93
CA GLY A 51 1.92 15.71 2.61
C GLY A 51 0.98 16.79 2.07
N ASN A 52 1.32 18.08 2.20
CA ASN A 52 0.53 19.18 1.67
C ASN A 52 0.95 19.54 0.25
N THR A 53 2.26 19.59 -0.02
CA THR A 53 2.81 20.06 -1.30
C THR A 53 3.22 18.92 -2.22
N GLY A 54 3.62 17.77 -1.67
CA GLY A 54 4.24 16.66 -2.39
C GLY A 54 5.75 16.83 -2.59
N ASP A 55 6.35 17.90 -2.03
CA ASP A 55 7.78 18.14 -2.14
C ASP A 55 8.57 17.04 -1.44
N VAL A 56 9.69 16.62 -2.05
CA VAL A 56 10.60 15.66 -1.45
C VAL A 56 11.45 16.37 -0.40
N LEU A 57 11.34 15.92 0.85
CA LEU A 57 12.11 16.46 1.97
C LEU A 57 13.40 15.67 2.20
N TRP A 58 13.39 14.36 1.95
CA TRP A 58 14.55 13.49 2.04
C TRP A 58 14.32 12.21 1.24
N GLU A 59 15.40 11.67 0.65
CA GLU A 59 15.32 10.41 -0.10
C GLU A 59 16.65 9.63 -0.03
N GLU A 60 16.50 8.29 -0.02
CA GLU A 60 17.64 7.36 -0.15
C GLU A 60 17.19 6.15 -0.96
N ASN A 61 17.90 5.86 -2.06
CA ASN A 61 17.58 4.75 -2.98
C ASN A 61 16.09 4.74 -3.41
N ALA A 62 15.48 5.93 -3.56
CA ALA A 62 14.03 6.06 -3.74
C ALA A 62 13.53 5.44 -5.05
N ASP A 63 14.40 5.30 -6.06
CA ASP A 63 14.08 4.75 -7.39
C ASP A 63 14.52 3.30 -7.56
N GLU A 64 15.03 2.66 -6.51
CA GLU A 64 15.40 1.25 -6.57
C GLU A 64 14.14 0.37 -6.55
N VAL A 65 14.02 -0.49 -7.57
CA VAL A 65 12.89 -1.42 -7.69
C VAL A 65 12.98 -2.50 -6.63
N ARG A 66 11.89 -2.67 -5.86
CA ARG A 66 11.77 -3.63 -4.77
C ARG A 66 10.41 -4.30 -4.76
N ASP A 67 10.34 -5.43 -4.09
CA ASP A 67 9.08 -6.07 -3.74
C ASP A 67 8.41 -5.31 -2.58
N PRO A 68 7.21 -4.74 -2.79
CA PRO A 68 6.48 -4.03 -1.73
C PRO A 68 5.79 -4.98 -0.74
N ALA A 69 5.74 -6.26 -1.02
CA ALA A 69 4.98 -7.23 -0.24
C ALA A 69 3.56 -6.70 0.08
N SER A 70 3.09 -6.80 1.30
CA SER A 70 1.72 -6.37 1.70
C SER A 70 1.44 -4.87 1.57
N MET A 71 2.44 -4.01 1.32
CA MET A 71 2.18 -2.61 0.94
C MET A 71 1.41 -2.52 -0.39
N SER A 72 1.46 -3.56 -1.23
CA SER A 72 0.63 -3.71 -2.44
C SER A 72 -0.87 -3.53 -2.17
N LYS A 73 -1.33 -3.91 -0.98
CA LYS A 73 -2.74 -3.77 -0.58
C LYS A 73 -3.22 -2.33 -0.58
N ALA A 74 -2.30 -1.36 -0.46
CA ALA A 74 -2.65 0.05 -0.55
C ALA A 74 -3.18 0.42 -1.95
N MET A 75 -2.67 -0.17 -3.03
CA MET A 75 -3.23 0.03 -4.37
C MET A 75 -4.61 -0.63 -4.50
N THR A 76 -4.81 -1.83 -3.97
CA THR A 76 -6.14 -2.45 -3.94
C THR A 76 -7.13 -1.58 -3.17
N LEU A 77 -6.76 -1.07 -2.00
CA LEU A 77 -7.61 -0.17 -1.21
C LEU A 77 -7.88 1.14 -1.94
N TYR A 78 -6.89 1.71 -2.65
CA TYR A 78 -7.11 2.89 -3.49
C TYR A 78 -8.25 2.68 -4.50
N LEU A 79 -8.21 1.56 -5.23
CA LEU A 79 -9.25 1.21 -6.21
C LEU A 79 -10.61 0.93 -5.56
N VAL A 80 -10.64 0.34 -4.37
CA VAL A 80 -11.87 0.13 -3.59
C VAL A 80 -12.50 1.48 -3.20
N PHE A 81 -11.69 2.42 -2.69
CA PHE A 81 -12.16 3.77 -2.37
C PHE A 81 -12.59 4.56 -3.62
N GLU A 82 -11.90 4.36 -4.74
CA GLU A 82 -12.34 4.94 -6.01
C GLU A 82 -13.70 4.38 -6.43
N ALA A 83 -13.94 3.08 -6.33
CA ALA A 83 -15.23 2.46 -6.62
C ALA A 83 -16.34 2.98 -5.67
N MET A 84 -16.03 3.16 -4.38
CA MET A 84 -16.96 3.80 -3.43
C MET A 84 -17.29 5.24 -3.84
N SER A 85 -16.31 6.00 -4.27
CA SER A 85 -16.51 7.39 -4.72
C SER A 85 -17.38 7.51 -5.98
N LYS A 86 -17.36 6.48 -6.82
CA LYS A 86 -18.22 6.35 -8.02
C LYS A 86 -19.60 5.79 -7.72
N GLY A 87 -19.86 5.38 -6.46
CA GLY A 87 -21.13 4.77 -6.07
C GLY A 87 -21.33 3.32 -6.55
N GLU A 88 -20.27 2.65 -6.99
CA GLU A 88 -20.32 1.24 -7.43
C GLU A 88 -20.51 0.29 -6.24
N ILE A 89 -19.95 0.65 -5.08
CA ILE A 89 -20.11 0.00 -3.79
C ILE A 89 -20.18 1.05 -2.69
N SER A 90 -20.55 0.64 -1.47
CA SER A 90 -20.49 1.45 -0.24
C SER A 90 -19.85 0.66 0.89
N GLU A 91 -19.56 1.33 2.01
CA GLU A 91 -19.07 0.67 3.23
C GLU A 91 -20.02 -0.44 3.72
N ASP A 92 -21.33 -0.28 3.51
CA ASP A 92 -22.38 -1.21 3.93
C ASP A 92 -22.70 -2.30 2.89
N THR A 93 -22.07 -2.24 1.70
CA THR A 93 -22.25 -3.30 0.70
C THR A 93 -21.81 -4.63 1.29
N VAL A 94 -22.68 -5.64 1.15
CA VAL A 94 -22.48 -6.98 1.71
C VAL A 94 -21.83 -7.90 0.67
N ILE A 95 -20.78 -8.59 1.07
CA ILE A 95 -20.12 -9.63 0.29
C ILE A 95 -20.20 -10.93 1.08
N THR A 96 -20.90 -11.91 0.52
CA THR A 96 -21.01 -13.23 1.13
C THR A 96 -19.76 -14.05 0.78
N ALA A 97 -19.05 -14.55 1.79
CA ALA A 97 -17.86 -15.36 1.59
C ALA A 97 -18.21 -16.69 0.88
N THR A 98 -17.40 -17.04 -0.08
CA THR A 98 -17.50 -18.28 -0.85
C THR A 98 -16.70 -19.43 -0.21
N PRO A 99 -16.92 -20.70 -0.59
CA PRO A 99 -16.01 -21.79 -0.21
C PRO A 99 -14.55 -21.56 -0.63
N THR A 100 -14.32 -20.87 -1.76
CA THR A 100 -12.97 -20.50 -2.22
C THR A 100 -12.33 -19.48 -1.27
N ASP A 101 -13.08 -18.49 -0.80
CA ASP A 101 -12.58 -17.50 0.16
C ASP A 101 -12.18 -18.18 1.47
N GLN A 102 -12.99 -19.12 1.97
CA GLN A 102 -12.63 -19.89 3.15
C GLN A 102 -11.37 -20.72 2.91
N ALA A 103 -11.24 -21.38 1.76
CA ALA A 103 -10.05 -22.16 1.42
C ALA A 103 -8.77 -21.29 1.38
N ILE A 104 -8.87 -20.05 0.89
CA ILE A 104 -7.77 -19.08 0.96
C ILE A 104 -7.48 -18.69 2.41
N ALA A 105 -8.52 -18.42 3.21
CA ALA A 105 -8.38 -18.07 4.61
C ALA A 105 -7.66 -19.14 5.45
N ASP A 106 -7.83 -20.41 5.09
CA ASP A 106 -7.21 -21.56 5.74
C ASP A 106 -5.75 -21.82 5.33
N ILE A 107 -5.19 -21.03 4.38
CA ILE A 107 -3.78 -21.11 4.01
C ILE A 107 -2.93 -20.47 5.11
N TYR A 108 -2.21 -21.30 5.86
CA TYR A 108 -1.42 -20.86 7.02
C TYR A 108 -0.18 -20.03 6.61
N GLU A 109 0.39 -20.29 5.44
CA GLU A 109 1.67 -19.71 5.00
C GLU A 109 1.57 -18.24 4.59
N ILE A 110 0.37 -17.72 4.41
CA ILE A 110 0.12 -16.30 4.11
C ILE A 110 -0.77 -15.66 5.17
N SER A 111 -0.61 -14.34 5.37
CA SER A 111 -1.38 -13.60 6.37
C SER A 111 -2.86 -13.56 6.01
N ASN A 112 -3.71 -14.15 6.83
CA ASN A 112 -5.14 -14.20 6.64
C ASN A 112 -5.90 -13.98 7.95
N ASN A 113 -7.18 -13.57 7.80
CA ASN A 113 -8.19 -13.66 8.84
C ASN A 113 -9.03 -14.92 8.66
N LYS A 114 -9.75 -15.31 9.70
CA LYS A 114 -10.74 -16.36 9.58
C LYS A 114 -11.94 -15.85 8.76
N ILE A 115 -12.14 -16.43 7.60
CA ILE A 115 -13.30 -16.21 6.73
C ILE A 115 -14.07 -17.52 6.61
N VAL A 116 -15.37 -17.47 6.79
CA VAL A 116 -16.25 -18.65 6.78
C VAL A 116 -17.22 -18.55 5.62
N ALA A 117 -17.29 -19.59 4.79
CA ALA A 117 -18.21 -19.65 3.66
C ALA A 117 -19.67 -19.48 4.10
N GLY A 118 -20.43 -18.70 3.35
CA GLY A 118 -21.82 -18.38 3.63
C GLY A 118 -22.02 -17.26 4.67
N VAL A 119 -20.95 -16.75 5.27
CA VAL A 119 -21.01 -15.59 6.18
C VAL A 119 -20.92 -14.30 5.37
N ASP A 120 -21.75 -13.34 5.74
CA ASP A 120 -21.79 -12.01 5.16
C ASP A 120 -20.80 -11.09 5.84
N TYR A 121 -19.98 -10.38 5.02
CA TYR A 121 -19.05 -9.35 5.48
C TYR A 121 -19.38 -8.05 4.76
N THR A 122 -19.38 -6.94 5.46
CA THR A 122 -19.49 -5.62 4.83
C THR A 122 -18.16 -5.22 4.19
N VAL A 123 -18.23 -4.35 3.19
CA VAL A 123 -17.02 -3.76 2.58
C VAL A 123 -16.16 -3.07 3.65
N SER A 124 -16.79 -2.38 4.62
CA SER A 124 -16.08 -1.77 5.75
C SER A 124 -15.30 -2.79 6.60
N GLU A 125 -15.87 -3.96 6.88
CA GLU A 125 -15.19 -5.04 7.59
C GLU A 125 -14.02 -5.60 6.76
N LEU A 126 -14.20 -5.80 5.46
CA LEU A 126 -13.15 -6.27 4.56
C LEU A 126 -12.01 -5.26 4.41
N ILE A 127 -12.33 -3.96 4.32
CA ILE A 127 -11.31 -2.88 4.33
C ILE A 127 -10.52 -2.93 5.64
N THR A 128 -11.20 -3.05 6.78
CA THR A 128 -10.58 -3.14 8.11
C THR A 128 -9.58 -4.30 8.16
N MET A 129 -10.00 -5.50 7.76
CA MET A 129 -9.15 -6.69 7.78
C MET A 129 -8.01 -6.64 6.76
N THR A 130 -8.19 -5.98 5.62
CA THR A 130 -7.15 -5.75 4.63
C THR A 130 -6.10 -4.75 5.12
N ALA A 131 -6.54 -3.65 5.71
CA ALA A 131 -5.67 -2.54 6.11
C ALA A 131 -4.89 -2.84 7.41
N VAL A 132 -5.56 -3.34 8.46
CA VAL A 132 -5.00 -3.43 9.81
C VAL A 132 -4.23 -4.74 10.03
N PRO A 133 -4.84 -5.94 9.99
CA PRO A 133 -4.10 -7.20 10.15
C PRO A 133 -3.50 -7.72 8.83
N SER A 134 -3.63 -6.95 7.73
CA SER A 134 -3.01 -7.29 6.43
C SER A 134 -3.52 -8.59 5.78
N SER A 135 -4.82 -8.86 5.86
CA SER A 135 -5.43 -10.08 5.33
C SER A 135 -5.33 -10.19 3.80
N ASN A 136 -4.80 -11.30 3.31
CA ASN A 136 -4.74 -11.58 1.87
C ASN A 136 -6.11 -11.99 1.34
N VAL A 137 -6.85 -12.83 2.06
CA VAL A 137 -8.17 -13.29 1.61
C VAL A 137 -9.14 -12.15 1.43
N THR A 138 -9.21 -11.21 2.38
CA THR A 138 -10.13 -10.07 2.27
C THR A 138 -9.75 -9.11 1.15
N THR A 139 -8.46 -8.99 0.86
CA THR A 139 -7.96 -8.26 -0.30
C THR A 139 -8.47 -8.86 -1.61
N VAL A 140 -8.39 -10.19 -1.74
CA VAL A 140 -8.89 -10.91 -2.92
C VAL A 140 -10.42 -10.85 -3.01
N MET A 141 -11.15 -10.94 -1.88
CA MET A 141 -12.60 -10.82 -1.86
C MET A 141 -13.06 -9.46 -2.41
N LEU A 142 -12.43 -8.37 -1.99
CA LEU A 142 -12.73 -7.02 -2.51
C LEU A 142 -12.47 -6.91 -4.02
N ALA A 143 -11.30 -7.40 -4.46
CA ALA A 143 -10.91 -7.39 -5.86
C ALA A 143 -11.87 -8.22 -6.73
N ASN A 144 -12.19 -9.42 -6.30
CA ASN A 144 -13.09 -10.34 -6.99
C ASN A 144 -14.52 -9.80 -7.07
N TYR A 145 -15.01 -9.17 -6.03
CA TYR A 145 -16.34 -8.56 -6.04
C TYR A 145 -16.46 -7.48 -7.11
N LEU A 146 -15.49 -6.57 -7.16
CA LEU A 146 -15.49 -5.46 -8.10
C LEU A 146 -15.24 -5.86 -9.56
N THR A 147 -14.69 -7.04 -9.79
CA THR A 147 -14.40 -7.54 -11.16
C THR A 147 -15.19 -8.76 -11.55
N ASN A 148 -16.17 -9.17 -10.74
CA ASN A 148 -16.96 -10.39 -10.95
C ASN A 148 -16.06 -11.64 -11.09
N ASN A 149 -15.14 -11.83 -10.13
CA ASN A 149 -14.19 -12.93 -10.04
C ASN A 149 -13.19 -13.01 -11.21
N ASP A 150 -12.80 -11.88 -11.78
CA ASP A 150 -11.77 -11.77 -12.80
C ASP A 150 -10.48 -11.16 -12.22
N PRO A 151 -9.51 -11.97 -11.77
CA PRO A 151 -8.26 -11.48 -11.20
C PRO A 151 -7.37 -10.79 -12.24
N ASP A 152 -7.43 -11.18 -13.51
CA ASP A 152 -6.69 -10.52 -14.59
C ASP A 152 -7.19 -9.10 -14.81
N LYS A 153 -8.50 -8.90 -14.82
CA LYS A 153 -9.11 -7.58 -14.91
C LYS A 153 -8.72 -6.69 -13.74
N TRP A 154 -8.65 -7.26 -12.52
CA TRP A 154 -8.21 -6.49 -11.36
C TRP A 154 -6.76 -6.02 -11.51
N LEU A 155 -5.88 -6.88 -11.97
CA LEU A 155 -4.47 -6.53 -12.20
C LEU A 155 -4.29 -5.53 -13.33
N ASP A 156 -5.12 -5.61 -14.39
CA ASP A 156 -5.17 -4.59 -15.42
C ASP A 156 -5.51 -3.21 -14.79
N MET A 157 -6.53 -3.17 -13.93
CA MET A 157 -6.94 -1.93 -13.24
C MET A 157 -5.82 -1.39 -12.33
N MET A 158 -5.12 -2.23 -11.57
CA MET A 158 -4.00 -1.82 -10.72
C MET A 158 -2.85 -1.24 -11.56
N ASN A 159 -2.48 -1.90 -12.64
CA ASN A 159 -1.39 -1.46 -13.53
C ASN A 159 -1.78 -0.18 -14.30
N GLU A 160 -3.01 -0.06 -14.76
CA GLU A 160 -3.55 1.14 -15.40
C GLU A 160 -3.54 2.33 -14.43
N LYS A 161 -4.00 2.12 -13.18
CA LYS A 161 -3.98 3.16 -12.16
C LYS A 161 -2.55 3.61 -11.84
N SER A 162 -1.61 2.72 -11.75
CA SER A 162 -0.20 3.07 -11.56
C SER A 162 0.32 3.95 -12.70
N LYS A 163 -0.03 3.61 -13.93
CA LYS A 163 0.32 4.40 -15.12
C LYS A 163 -0.34 5.78 -15.10
N GLU A 164 -1.63 5.85 -14.75
CA GLU A 164 -2.37 7.12 -14.59
C GLU A 164 -1.72 8.03 -13.55
N LEU A 165 -1.25 7.46 -12.42
CA LEU A 165 -0.60 8.19 -11.34
C LEU A 165 0.86 8.58 -11.64
N GLY A 166 1.47 8.05 -12.71
CA GLY A 166 2.87 8.28 -13.04
C GLY A 166 3.85 7.38 -12.28
N MET A 167 3.40 6.24 -11.78
CA MET A 167 4.24 5.23 -11.10
C MET A 167 4.97 4.38 -12.16
N THR A 168 6.02 4.95 -12.73
CA THR A 168 6.67 4.40 -13.96
C THR A 168 7.51 3.14 -13.71
N ASN A 169 7.86 2.86 -12.47
CA ASN A 169 8.68 1.71 -12.06
C ASN A 169 7.87 0.67 -11.27
N THR A 170 6.53 0.67 -11.45
CA THR A 170 5.63 -0.23 -10.74
C THR A 170 4.97 -1.21 -11.69
N LYS A 171 4.92 -2.48 -11.26
CA LYS A 171 4.18 -3.53 -11.93
C LYS A 171 3.54 -4.48 -10.92
N TRP A 172 2.25 -4.72 -11.08
CA TRP A 172 1.47 -5.60 -10.23
C TRP A 172 1.24 -6.94 -10.91
N PHE A 173 1.52 -8.03 -10.18
CA PHE A 173 1.31 -9.42 -10.59
C PHE A 173 0.29 -10.14 -9.69
N ASN A 174 -0.07 -9.53 -8.56
CA ASN A 174 -1.09 -10.01 -7.64
C ASN A 174 -1.72 -8.84 -6.87
N ALA A 175 -2.91 -9.04 -6.33
CA ALA A 175 -3.69 -8.00 -5.67
C ALA A 175 -3.21 -7.65 -4.26
N SER A 176 -2.44 -8.51 -3.59
CA SER A 176 -2.22 -8.45 -2.14
C SER A 176 -0.77 -8.29 -1.69
N GLY A 177 0.18 -8.61 -2.55
CA GLY A 177 1.60 -8.68 -2.22
C GLY A 177 2.11 -10.11 -1.93
N ALA A 178 1.23 -11.08 -1.70
CA ALA A 178 1.60 -12.48 -1.70
C ALA A 178 1.59 -13.01 -3.16
N VAL A 179 2.65 -13.70 -3.57
CA VAL A 179 2.74 -14.28 -4.92
C VAL A 179 1.56 -15.22 -5.19
N ALA A 180 1.02 -15.20 -6.42
CA ALA A 180 -0.21 -15.92 -6.71
C ALA A 180 -0.12 -17.44 -6.47
N VAL A 181 1.05 -18.06 -6.68
CA VAL A 181 1.26 -19.50 -6.37
C VAL A 181 1.06 -19.82 -4.88
N ALA A 182 1.27 -18.88 -3.96
CA ALA A 182 1.04 -19.08 -2.53
C ALA A 182 -0.43 -19.30 -2.17
N PHE A 183 -1.34 -18.94 -3.06
CA PHE A 183 -2.79 -19.20 -2.91
C PHE A 183 -3.22 -20.61 -3.34
N LYS A 184 -2.27 -21.49 -3.66
CA LYS A 184 -2.50 -22.92 -3.95
C LYS A 184 -3.57 -23.16 -5.04
N GLY A 185 -3.67 -22.24 -6.01
CA GLY A 185 -4.61 -22.30 -7.13
C GLY A 185 -5.97 -21.65 -6.89
N TYR A 186 -6.29 -21.24 -5.66
CA TYR A 186 -7.55 -20.53 -5.34
C TYR A 186 -7.57 -19.08 -5.83
N TYR A 187 -6.41 -18.47 -6.10
CA TYR A 187 -6.24 -17.19 -6.77
C TYR A 187 -5.16 -17.36 -7.83
N SER A 188 -5.52 -17.30 -9.10
CA SER A 188 -4.62 -17.64 -10.21
C SER A 188 -4.91 -16.79 -11.44
N PRO A 189 -4.36 -15.58 -11.54
CA PRO A 189 -4.40 -14.80 -12.78
C PRO A 189 -3.84 -15.61 -13.95
N GLN A 190 -4.46 -15.50 -15.12
CA GLN A 190 -4.10 -16.31 -16.30
C GLN A 190 -3.15 -15.58 -17.25
N ARG A 191 -3.19 -14.23 -17.24
CA ARG A 191 -2.36 -13.39 -18.11
C ARG A 191 -1.12 -12.80 -17.43
N TYR A 192 -0.95 -13.10 -16.14
CA TYR A 192 0.16 -12.64 -15.31
C TYR A 192 0.98 -13.83 -14.79
N ASP A 193 2.28 -13.62 -14.61
CA ASP A 193 3.15 -14.67 -14.05
C ASP A 193 2.89 -14.83 -12.55
N ASN A 194 2.34 -15.99 -12.18
CA ASN A 194 1.95 -16.31 -10.82
C ASN A 194 3.13 -16.55 -9.86
N ASN A 195 4.36 -16.64 -10.37
CA ASN A 195 5.58 -16.77 -9.58
C ASN A 195 6.26 -15.41 -9.31
N GLN A 196 5.81 -14.36 -9.99
CA GLN A 196 6.40 -13.03 -9.82
C GLN A 196 5.83 -12.31 -8.60
N THR A 197 6.73 -11.66 -7.86
CA THR A 197 6.36 -10.66 -6.85
C THR A 197 5.99 -9.34 -7.52
N ASN A 198 5.18 -8.54 -6.85
CA ASN A 198 4.95 -7.16 -7.25
C ASN A 198 6.25 -6.36 -7.22
N GLN A 199 6.35 -5.35 -8.05
CA GLN A 199 7.52 -4.49 -8.19
C GLN A 199 7.12 -3.03 -8.08
N THR A 200 7.83 -2.27 -7.28
CA THR A 200 7.63 -0.83 -7.12
C THR A 200 8.89 -0.16 -6.60
N THR A 201 8.84 1.16 -6.37
CA THR A 201 9.89 1.95 -5.74
C THR A 201 9.33 2.76 -4.57
N ALA A 202 10.19 3.25 -3.69
CA ALA A 202 9.75 4.15 -2.62
C ALA A 202 9.10 5.42 -3.20
N ARG A 203 9.61 5.95 -4.31
CA ARG A 203 9.02 7.10 -5.02
C ARG A 203 7.63 6.79 -5.54
N ASP A 204 7.43 5.68 -6.22
CA ASP A 204 6.13 5.31 -6.77
C ASP A 204 5.10 5.08 -5.65
N LEU A 205 5.49 4.42 -4.56
CA LEU A 205 4.62 4.28 -3.38
C LEU A 205 4.28 5.62 -2.73
N ALA A 206 5.21 6.57 -2.69
CA ALA A 206 4.93 7.91 -2.19
C ALA A 206 3.93 8.65 -3.09
N ILE A 207 4.06 8.54 -4.42
CA ILE A 207 3.09 9.10 -5.38
C ILE A 207 1.70 8.52 -5.14
N MET A 208 1.60 7.20 -5.00
CA MET A 208 0.34 6.51 -4.71
C MET A 208 -0.26 6.98 -3.39
N THR A 209 0.52 6.97 -2.31
CA THR A 209 0.08 7.34 -0.96
C THR A 209 -0.38 8.79 -0.89
N TYR A 210 0.37 9.71 -1.50
CA TYR A 210 0.00 11.11 -1.59
C TYR A 210 -1.36 11.29 -2.27
N ASN A 211 -1.55 10.68 -3.45
CA ASN A 211 -2.81 10.75 -4.17
C ASN A 211 -3.95 10.07 -3.41
N PHE A 212 -3.68 8.93 -2.75
CA PHE A 212 -4.70 8.22 -1.98
C PHE A 212 -5.25 9.07 -0.84
N ILE A 213 -4.36 9.61 0.00
CA ILE A 213 -4.76 10.43 1.16
C ILE A 213 -5.44 11.72 0.70
N LYS A 214 -4.97 12.34 -0.39
CA LYS A 214 -5.59 13.55 -0.95
C LYS A 214 -7.00 13.32 -1.47
N LYS A 215 -7.21 12.23 -2.21
CA LYS A 215 -8.52 11.92 -2.82
C LYS A 215 -9.48 11.25 -1.86
N TYR A 216 -8.98 10.36 -1.02
CA TYR A 216 -9.78 9.47 -0.17
C TYR A 216 -9.26 9.44 1.27
N PRO A 217 -9.27 10.58 1.99
CA PRO A 217 -8.71 10.68 3.34
C PRO A 217 -9.40 9.75 4.35
N ASP A 218 -10.61 9.27 4.04
CA ASP A 218 -11.38 8.36 4.89
C ASP A 218 -10.69 7.02 5.14
N ILE A 219 -9.70 6.63 4.34
CA ILE A 219 -8.86 5.46 4.63
C ILE A 219 -8.20 5.59 6.02
N LEU A 220 -7.86 6.78 6.46
CA LEU A 220 -7.23 7.02 7.75
C LEU A 220 -8.13 6.67 8.94
N LYS A 221 -9.46 6.64 8.75
CA LYS A 221 -10.41 6.15 9.78
C LYS A 221 -10.19 4.67 10.12
N TYR A 222 -9.66 3.91 9.17
CA TYR A 222 -9.33 2.49 9.33
C TYR A 222 -7.91 2.30 9.86
N THR A 223 -6.93 2.97 9.26
CA THR A 223 -5.51 2.73 9.47
C THR A 223 -4.97 3.35 10.76
N SER A 224 -5.64 4.37 11.31
CA SER A 224 -5.23 5.05 12.55
C SER A 224 -5.59 4.31 13.85
N LYS A 225 -6.25 3.14 13.76
CA LYS A 225 -6.71 2.41 14.94
C LYS A 225 -5.67 1.38 15.39
N PRO A 226 -5.25 1.40 16.66
CA PRO A 226 -4.30 0.40 17.19
C PRO A 226 -4.94 -0.98 17.37
N VAL A 227 -6.25 -1.03 17.62
CA VAL A 227 -7.04 -2.27 17.79
C VAL A 227 -8.36 -2.12 17.05
N VAL A 228 -8.78 -3.16 16.35
CA VAL A 228 -10.06 -3.22 15.63
C VAL A 228 -10.79 -4.51 15.91
N THR A 229 -12.12 -4.46 15.92
CA THR A 229 -13.00 -5.63 16.08
C THR A 229 -13.96 -5.68 14.90
N VAL A 230 -14.05 -6.84 14.25
CA VAL A 230 -15.01 -7.12 13.18
C VAL A 230 -16.03 -8.15 13.64
N LYS A 231 -17.19 -8.21 13.00
CA LYS A 231 -18.29 -9.14 13.30
C LYS A 231 -18.73 -9.13 14.76
N LYS A 232 -18.66 -7.96 15.40
CA LYS A 232 -18.95 -7.78 16.82
C LYS A 232 -20.33 -8.33 17.20
N GLY A 233 -20.35 -9.11 18.30
CA GLY A 233 -21.59 -9.71 18.83
C GLY A 233 -22.08 -10.92 18.03
N THR A 234 -21.28 -11.45 17.11
CA THR A 234 -21.60 -12.67 16.34
C THR A 234 -20.63 -13.81 16.71
N PRO A 235 -20.92 -15.07 16.33
CA PRO A 235 -19.97 -16.17 16.49
C PRO A 235 -18.67 -16.01 15.69
N TYR A 236 -18.58 -15.01 14.84
CA TYR A 236 -17.44 -14.71 13.95
C TYR A 236 -16.68 -13.46 14.40
N GLU A 237 -16.94 -13.00 15.62
CA GLU A 237 -16.22 -11.85 16.18
C GLU A 237 -14.72 -12.12 16.27
N GLU A 238 -13.92 -11.19 15.74
CA GLU A 238 -12.46 -11.20 15.86
C GLU A 238 -11.95 -9.81 16.18
N THR A 239 -10.91 -9.76 17.04
CA THR A 239 -10.22 -8.52 17.41
C THR A 239 -8.75 -8.63 17.00
N PHE A 240 -8.24 -7.59 16.36
CA PHE A 240 -6.88 -7.53 15.84
C PHE A 240 -6.14 -6.30 16.38
N GLU A 241 -4.86 -6.48 16.66
CA GLU A 241 -3.92 -5.38 16.85
C GLU A 241 -3.29 -4.99 15.51
N THR A 242 -2.98 -3.70 15.35
CA THR A 242 -2.28 -3.21 14.17
C THR A 242 -0.84 -3.72 14.12
N TYR A 243 -0.35 -4.04 12.93
CA TYR A 243 1.08 -4.27 12.69
C TYR A 243 1.87 -2.96 12.52
N ASN A 244 1.17 -1.83 12.38
CA ASN A 244 1.83 -0.52 12.40
C ASN A 244 2.05 -0.08 13.85
N TYR A 245 3.15 -0.51 14.42
CA TYR A 245 3.48 -0.25 15.83
C TYR A 245 3.69 1.24 16.16
N SER A 246 3.77 2.10 15.16
CA SER A 246 3.90 3.56 15.35
C SER A 246 2.56 4.27 15.55
N ILE A 247 1.42 3.61 15.34
CA ILE A 247 0.11 4.19 15.58
C ILE A 247 -0.04 4.51 17.09
N PRO A 248 -0.60 5.69 17.46
CA PRO A 248 -0.90 6.02 18.85
C PRO A 248 -1.72 4.92 19.53
N GLY A 249 -1.27 4.47 20.69
CA GLY A 249 -1.86 3.34 21.41
C GLY A 249 -1.33 1.95 21.00
N ALA A 250 -0.51 1.85 19.96
CA ALA A 250 0.25 0.65 19.61
C ALA A 250 1.61 0.62 20.36
N LYS A 251 2.41 -0.43 20.11
CA LYS A 251 3.63 -0.74 20.88
C LYS A 251 4.65 0.41 20.96
N TYR A 252 4.81 1.20 19.91
CA TYR A 252 5.77 2.30 19.81
C TYR A 252 5.07 3.59 19.38
N GLY A 253 3.84 3.82 19.81
CA GLY A 253 2.98 4.91 19.37
C GLY A 253 3.67 6.27 19.33
N ILE A 254 3.51 6.95 18.22
CA ILE A 254 4.04 8.29 17.96
C ILE A 254 2.85 9.18 17.60
N ASP A 255 2.69 10.28 18.34
CA ASP A 255 1.60 11.21 18.08
C ASP A 255 1.68 11.77 16.65
N GLY A 256 0.53 11.78 15.98
CA GLY A 256 0.40 12.22 14.57
C GLY A 256 0.56 11.12 13.53
N VAL A 257 0.95 9.89 13.91
CA VAL A 257 0.97 8.75 12.96
C VAL A 257 -0.46 8.18 12.82
N ASP A 258 -0.96 8.09 11.58
CA ASP A 258 -2.34 7.69 11.28
C ASP A 258 -2.48 6.59 10.22
N GLY A 259 -1.38 6.11 9.66
CA GLY A 259 -1.41 5.04 8.64
C GLY A 259 -0.05 4.81 8.02
N LEU A 260 0.04 4.29 6.81
CA LEU A 260 -1.09 3.78 6.00
C LEU A 260 -1.08 2.25 6.00
N LYS A 261 -0.01 1.61 5.55
CA LYS A 261 0.11 0.16 5.38
C LYS A 261 1.54 -0.33 5.64
N THR A 262 1.64 -1.43 6.37
CA THR A 262 2.90 -2.15 6.59
C THR A 262 3.12 -3.26 5.55
N GLY A 263 4.35 -3.65 5.39
CA GLY A 263 4.78 -4.76 4.54
C GLY A 263 5.80 -5.65 5.19
#